data_fe708c549ff4f499ab521a0b88ffa1fe
#
_entry.id   fe708c549ff4f499ab521a0b88ffa1fe
#
_cell.length_a   1.000
_cell.length_b   1.000
_cell.length_c   1.000
_cell.angle_alpha   90.00
_cell.angle_beta   90.00
_cell.angle_gamma   90.00
#
_symmetry.space_group_name_H-M   'P 1'
#
loop_
_entity.id
_entity.type
_entity.pdbx_description
1 polymer ?
#
loop_
_entity_poly.entity_id
_entity_poly.type
_entity_poly.pdbx_seq_one_letter_code
_entity_poly.pdbx_strand_id
1 'polypeptide(L)'
;MEEPSSTIPLWIVLISSMAAVGITLCGRIPNLRESIIFLAAGLKLTLLLSITPEVLGGKTFAFTAFELLPGVGLSFNIDAAGLLFALVSVSLWIPVTIYSIGLLRTNDDRAQTRFYACFAIAISSAVGVAFSANLLTLFIFYEILSLSTYPLVTHNQDDEAIKGGRKYLIYLLTTSVGLALPAMIIVYQQTGTLDFTGSGVFQETSTTMLTVLLVMFLYGFAKAGLMPFHAWLPGAMVAPAPVSALLHAVAVVKVGVFSLLRVLTGIFGVDRLANAPSLTTIICILAGITLIVASLIALTQDNLKARLAYSTVGQLSYIILGVGLASESGAAGALLHIPMHAVGKITLFLCAGAIYEACGAKYISQMHGIGRKIPLTMTAFFVGSLCVIGLPPTGGFVSKWHLLNGALDSSQQWAFAIFLVSSLLNAAYFLPIVYKAFFAPPSDEAKFAKAAEPSMLMVVPILITATGCLLIFFFSNTLYRFAEQFVTVYAQSN
;
A
#
# COMPACT_ATOMS: atom_id res chain seq x y z
N MET A 1 15.96 23.75 19.56
CA MET A 1 16.97 23.92 18.48
C MET A 1 16.19 23.79 17.19
N GLU A 2 16.20 24.84 16.35
CA GLU A 2 15.60 24.75 15.02
C GLU A 2 16.36 23.68 14.22
N GLU A 3 15.65 22.66 13.77
CA GLU A 3 16.25 21.65 12.90
C GLU A 3 16.69 22.34 11.61
N PRO A 4 17.90 22.07 11.10
CA PRO A 4 18.38 22.70 9.89
C PRO A 4 17.46 22.32 8.72
N SER A 5 16.82 23.31 8.09
CA SER A 5 15.96 23.11 6.94
C SER A 5 16.77 22.44 5.82
N SER A 6 16.29 21.30 5.33
CA SER A 6 16.96 20.52 4.28
C SER A 6 16.05 20.39 3.07
N THR A 7 16.53 20.72 1.89
CA THR A 7 15.77 20.56 0.64
C THR A 7 15.67 19.11 0.15
N ILE A 8 16.32 18.15 0.81
CA ILE A 8 16.31 16.72 0.44
C ILE A 8 14.90 16.14 0.28
N PRO A 9 13.93 16.38 1.23
CA PRO A 9 12.58 15.87 1.06
C PRO A 9 11.90 16.32 -0.21
N LEU A 10 12.05 17.61 -0.56
CA LEU A 10 11.49 18.20 -1.77
C LEU A 10 12.07 17.53 -3.03
N TRP A 11 13.40 17.37 -3.11
CA TRP A 11 14.04 16.74 -4.26
C TRP A 11 13.60 15.29 -4.45
N ILE A 12 13.54 14.52 -3.37
CA ILE A 12 13.08 13.12 -3.45
C ILE A 12 11.64 13.05 -3.99
N VAL A 13 10.74 13.95 -3.62
CA VAL A 13 9.39 14.01 -4.17
C VAL A 13 9.44 14.42 -5.65
N LEU A 14 10.18 15.48 -6.02
CA LEU A 14 10.16 16.07 -7.35
C LEU A 14 10.82 15.20 -8.43
N ILE A 15 11.85 14.40 -8.13
CA ILE A 15 12.57 13.57 -9.11
C ILE A 15 11.61 12.77 -9.99
N SER A 16 10.61 12.11 -9.43
CA SER A 16 9.68 11.31 -10.24
C SER A 16 8.63 12.16 -10.96
N SER A 17 8.25 13.35 -10.44
CA SER A 17 7.43 14.31 -11.19
C SER A 17 8.20 14.89 -12.39
N MET A 18 9.47 15.21 -12.21
CA MET A 18 10.34 15.64 -13.31
C MET A 18 10.54 14.52 -14.35
N ALA A 19 10.70 13.28 -13.88
CA ALA A 19 10.74 12.12 -14.76
C ALA A 19 9.45 11.98 -15.60
N ALA A 20 8.27 12.26 -15.03
CA ALA A 20 7.02 12.25 -15.80
C ALA A 20 7.00 13.26 -16.94
N VAL A 21 7.57 14.44 -16.73
CA VAL A 21 7.76 15.45 -17.80
C VAL A 21 8.72 14.91 -18.85
N GLY A 22 9.90 14.38 -18.45
CA GLY A 22 10.88 13.80 -19.38
C GLY A 22 10.30 12.62 -20.18
N ILE A 23 9.53 11.74 -19.54
CA ILE A 23 8.80 10.62 -20.18
C ILE A 23 7.84 11.14 -21.25
N THR A 24 7.11 12.21 -20.97
CA THR A 24 6.16 12.81 -21.92
C THR A 24 6.89 13.42 -23.12
N LEU A 25 7.97 14.16 -22.88
CA LEU A 25 8.78 14.77 -23.95
C LEU A 25 9.47 13.72 -24.83
N CYS A 26 9.94 12.61 -24.24
CA CYS A 26 10.63 11.52 -24.94
C CYS A 26 9.67 10.40 -25.38
N GLY A 27 8.37 10.63 -25.39
CA GLY A 27 7.34 9.61 -25.63
C GLY A 27 7.46 8.84 -26.93
N ARG A 28 8.08 9.44 -27.97
CA ARG A 28 8.31 8.82 -29.29
C ARG A 28 9.53 7.88 -29.34
N ILE A 29 10.39 7.91 -28.32
CA ILE A 29 11.64 7.12 -28.26
C ILE A 29 11.52 6.17 -27.07
N PRO A 30 11.01 4.91 -27.26
CA PRO A 30 10.68 4.01 -26.15
C PRO A 30 11.85 3.76 -25.20
N ASN A 31 13.05 3.47 -25.73
CA ASN A 31 14.21 3.17 -24.91
C ASN A 31 14.66 4.35 -24.05
N LEU A 32 14.62 5.58 -24.59
CA LEU A 32 14.98 6.79 -23.84
C LEU A 32 13.94 7.08 -22.76
N ARG A 33 12.64 6.96 -23.09
CA ARG A 33 11.55 7.11 -22.13
C ARG A 33 11.70 6.17 -20.93
N GLU A 34 12.01 4.89 -21.18
CA GLU A 34 12.19 3.90 -20.13
C GLU A 34 13.48 4.08 -19.35
N SER A 35 14.57 4.53 -20.01
CA SER A 35 15.82 4.88 -19.34
C SER A 35 15.63 6.02 -18.33
N ILE A 36 14.80 7.02 -18.65
CA ILE A 36 14.44 8.10 -17.72
C ILE A 36 13.81 7.56 -16.43
N ILE A 37 12.95 6.53 -16.54
CA ILE A 37 12.30 5.91 -15.38
C ILE A 37 13.35 5.26 -14.48
N PHE A 38 14.24 4.45 -15.04
CA PHE A 38 15.29 3.77 -14.29
C PHE A 38 16.27 4.74 -13.65
N LEU A 39 16.65 5.81 -14.38
CA LEU A 39 17.50 6.87 -13.84
C LEU A 39 16.83 7.55 -12.64
N ALA A 40 15.57 7.93 -12.77
CA ALA A 40 14.83 8.57 -11.69
C ALA A 40 14.64 7.64 -10.47
N ALA A 41 14.30 6.37 -10.71
CA ALA A 41 14.16 5.37 -9.65
C ALA A 41 15.50 5.11 -8.95
N GLY A 42 16.60 4.97 -9.70
CA GLY A 42 17.94 4.77 -9.18
C GLY A 42 18.41 5.98 -8.36
N LEU A 43 18.22 7.20 -8.85
CA LEU A 43 18.59 8.42 -8.14
C LEU A 43 17.80 8.58 -6.83
N LYS A 44 16.47 8.35 -6.86
CA LYS A 44 15.64 8.38 -5.65
C LYS A 44 16.08 7.33 -4.64
N LEU A 45 16.32 6.10 -5.09
CA LEU A 45 16.73 5.01 -4.20
C LEU A 45 18.08 5.31 -3.56
N THR A 46 19.04 5.84 -4.32
CA THR A 46 20.36 6.25 -3.80
C THR A 46 20.22 7.34 -2.74
N LEU A 47 19.40 8.38 -2.99
CA LEU A 47 19.15 9.43 -2.00
C LEU A 47 18.46 8.88 -0.73
N LEU A 48 17.46 7.99 -0.87
CA LEU A 48 16.80 7.38 0.28
C LEU A 48 17.76 6.53 1.11
N LEU A 49 18.60 5.72 0.46
CA LEU A 49 19.59 4.89 1.14
C LEU A 49 20.66 5.73 1.83
N SER A 50 21.08 6.85 1.24
CA SER A 50 22.12 7.72 1.83
C SER A 50 21.69 8.37 3.15
N ILE A 51 20.40 8.72 3.30
CA ILE A 51 19.86 9.32 4.52
C ILE A 51 19.41 8.29 5.57
N THR A 52 19.30 7.01 5.17
CA THR A 52 18.78 5.95 6.05
C THR A 52 19.55 5.85 7.39
N PRO A 53 20.90 5.88 7.42
CA PRO A 53 21.62 5.78 8.70
C PRO A 53 21.31 6.96 9.65
N GLU A 54 21.17 8.16 9.11
CA GLU A 54 20.88 9.36 9.90
C GLU A 54 19.45 9.30 10.49
N VAL A 55 18.46 8.90 9.69
CA VAL A 55 17.07 8.75 10.15
C VAL A 55 16.94 7.65 11.19
N LEU A 56 17.61 6.51 11.01
CA LEU A 56 17.65 5.45 12.02
C LEU A 56 18.43 5.85 13.28
N GLY A 57 19.28 6.88 13.19
CA GLY A 57 19.95 7.53 14.33
C GLY A 57 19.07 8.58 15.03
N GLY A 58 17.80 8.75 14.62
CA GLY A 58 16.86 9.69 15.24
C GLY A 58 16.83 11.09 14.62
N LYS A 59 17.61 11.34 13.54
CA LYS A 59 17.57 12.61 12.83
C LYS A 59 16.38 12.65 11.87
N THR A 60 15.70 13.81 11.79
CA THR A 60 14.67 14.08 10.81
C THR A 60 15.14 15.11 9.78
N PHE A 61 14.52 15.12 8.60
CA PHE A 61 14.81 16.09 7.54
C PHE A 61 13.54 16.86 7.22
N ALA A 62 13.46 18.11 7.70
CA ALA A 62 12.31 18.97 7.51
C ALA A 62 12.54 20.01 6.40
N PHE A 63 11.46 20.34 5.68
CA PHE A 63 11.43 21.39 4.66
C PHE A 63 10.03 21.95 4.50
N THR A 64 9.87 23.26 4.62
CA THR A 64 8.61 23.97 4.30
C THR A 64 8.81 24.77 3.01
N ALA A 65 7.99 24.48 2.01
CA ALA A 65 8.07 25.15 0.70
C ALA A 65 7.45 26.55 0.75
N PHE A 66 6.26 26.67 1.33
CA PHE A 66 5.56 27.94 1.58
C PHE A 66 4.44 27.73 2.59
N GLU A 67 4.05 28.78 3.29
CA GLU A 67 2.86 28.80 4.17
C GLU A 67 1.61 29.19 3.38
N LEU A 68 0.52 28.46 3.59
CA LEU A 68 -0.79 28.72 3.00
C LEU A 68 -1.71 29.46 3.97
N LEU A 69 -1.69 29.08 5.23
CA LEU A 69 -2.40 29.68 6.36
C LEU A 69 -1.41 29.86 7.51
N PRO A 70 -1.68 30.75 8.49
CA PRO A 70 -0.82 30.89 9.66
C PRO A 70 -0.54 29.55 10.33
N GLY A 71 0.74 29.14 10.37
CA GLY A 71 1.17 27.86 10.94
C GLY A 71 0.83 26.62 10.11
N VAL A 72 0.31 26.76 8.89
CA VAL A 72 0.00 25.63 8.02
C VAL A 72 0.60 25.86 6.63
N GLY A 73 1.64 25.12 6.32
CA GLY A 73 2.35 25.19 5.04
C GLY A 73 2.38 23.89 4.26
N LEU A 74 2.88 23.95 3.03
CA LEU A 74 3.30 22.78 2.29
C LEU A 74 4.65 22.32 2.87
N SER A 75 4.56 21.43 3.87
CA SER A 75 5.70 21.05 4.70
C SER A 75 5.96 19.55 4.63
N PHE A 76 7.24 19.20 4.54
CA PHE A 76 7.73 17.83 4.48
C PHE A 76 8.60 17.54 5.70
N ASN A 77 8.52 16.31 6.19
CA ASN A 77 9.40 15.77 7.22
C ASN A 77 9.67 14.28 6.93
N ILE A 78 10.95 13.91 6.84
CA ILE A 78 11.35 12.52 6.66
C ILE A 78 11.68 11.94 8.03
N ASP A 79 10.80 11.08 8.51
CA ASP A 79 10.99 10.25 9.69
C ASP A 79 11.13 8.77 9.30
N ALA A 80 11.31 7.90 10.28
CA ALA A 80 11.51 6.45 10.06
C ALA A 80 10.34 5.79 9.32
N ALA A 81 9.09 6.14 9.64
CA ALA A 81 7.91 5.57 8.99
C ALA A 81 7.79 6.03 7.53
N GLY A 82 7.95 7.33 7.27
CA GLY A 82 7.92 7.89 5.92
C GLY A 82 9.06 7.36 5.05
N LEU A 83 10.26 7.24 5.61
CA LEU A 83 11.42 6.70 4.92
C LEU A 83 11.22 5.22 4.55
N LEU A 84 10.72 4.39 5.47
CA LEU A 84 10.40 2.99 5.18
C LEU A 84 9.38 2.86 4.05
N PHE A 85 8.32 3.67 4.10
CA PHE A 85 7.29 3.69 3.05
C PHE A 85 7.89 4.09 1.69
N ALA A 86 8.72 5.14 1.64
CA ALA A 86 9.35 5.61 0.43
C ALA A 86 10.34 4.58 -0.15
N LEU A 87 11.16 3.95 0.69
CA LEU A 87 12.07 2.87 0.29
C LEU A 87 11.32 1.72 -0.38
N VAL A 88 10.22 1.26 0.22
CA VAL A 88 9.38 0.19 -0.36
C VAL A 88 8.79 0.62 -1.68
N SER A 89 8.22 1.82 -1.75
CA SER A 89 7.56 2.33 -2.96
C SER A 89 8.53 2.46 -4.14
N VAL A 90 9.71 3.01 -3.89
CA VAL A 90 10.73 3.23 -4.93
C VAL A 90 11.43 1.93 -5.33
N SER A 91 11.73 1.04 -4.37
CA SER A 91 12.35 -0.26 -4.68
C SER A 91 11.44 -1.13 -5.55
N LEU A 92 10.14 -1.14 -5.27
CA LEU A 92 9.17 -1.93 -6.04
C LEU A 92 8.79 -1.28 -7.39
N TRP A 93 9.04 0.00 -7.57
CA TRP A 93 8.85 0.67 -8.86
C TRP A 93 9.72 0.07 -9.97
N ILE A 94 10.97 -0.32 -9.65
CA ILE A 94 11.93 -0.89 -10.61
C ILE A 94 11.41 -2.21 -11.21
N PRO A 95 11.13 -3.28 -10.43
CA PRO A 95 10.65 -4.54 -10.99
C PRO A 95 9.30 -4.41 -11.70
N VAL A 96 8.39 -3.55 -11.21
CA VAL A 96 7.11 -3.31 -11.90
C VAL A 96 7.33 -2.62 -13.25
N THR A 97 8.29 -1.71 -13.36
CA THR A 97 8.62 -1.09 -14.64
C THR A 97 9.16 -2.12 -15.64
N ILE A 98 10.08 -3.01 -15.22
CA ILE A 98 10.61 -4.10 -16.08
C ILE A 98 9.46 -4.99 -16.55
N TYR A 99 8.58 -5.38 -15.63
CA TYR A 99 7.39 -6.19 -15.97
C TYR A 99 6.47 -5.45 -16.96
N SER A 100 6.24 -4.15 -16.73
CA SER A 100 5.38 -3.33 -17.60
C SER A 100 5.95 -3.21 -19.01
N ILE A 101 7.28 -3.10 -19.15
CA ILE A 101 7.96 -3.10 -20.46
C ILE A 101 7.69 -4.43 -21.18
N GLY A 102 7.85 -5.55 -20.47
CA GLY A 102 7.56 -6.87 -21.02
C GLY A 102 6.12 -7.01 -21.49
N LEU A 103 5.15 -6.59 -20.70
CA LEU A 103 3.74 -6.69 -21.01
C LEU A 103 3.30 -5.73 -22.13
N LEU A 104 3.61 -4.43 -22.00
CA LEU A 104 3.10 -3.40 -22.91
C LEU A 104 3.75 -3.46 -24.29
N ARG A 105 5.04 -3.87 -24.36
CA ARG A 105 5.71 -4.06 -25.66
C ARG A 105 5.22 -5.32 -26.36
N THR A 106 4.97 -6.42 -25.65
CA THR A 106 4.44 -7.66 -26.22
C THR A 106 3.04 -7.46 -26.80
N ASN A 107 2.21 -6.62 -26.15
CA ASN A 107 0.84 -6.36 -26.56
C ASN A 107 0.70 -5.14 -27.51
N ASP A 108 1.82 -4.55 -27.97
CA ASP A 108 1.87 -3.35 -28.84
C ASP A 108 0.95 -2.20 -28.34
N ASP A 109 0.97 -1.95 -27.04
CA ASP A 109 0.11 -0.95 -26.41
C ASP A 109 0.49 0.46 -26.87
N ARG A 110 -0.51 1.22 -27.37
CA ARG A 110 -0.30 2.57 -27.92
C ARG A 110 -0.21 3.67 -26.88
N ALA A 111 -0.70 3.44 -25.67
CA ALA A 111 -0.78 4.44 -24.59
C ALA A 111 0.36 4.37 -23.57
N GLN A 112 1.49 3.76 -23.91
CA GLN A 112 2.63 3.52 -23.02
C GLN A 112 3.16 4.80 -22.37
N THR A 113 3.27 5.91 -23.12
CA THR A 113 3.78 7.19 -22.59
C THR A 113 2.87 7.72 -21.49
N ARG A 114 1.54 7.73 -21.69
CA ARG A 114 0.56 8.10 -20.67
C ARG A 114 0.68 7.20 -19.44
N PHE A 115 0.82 5.88 -19.67
CA PHE A 115 0.97 4.90 -18.61
C PHE A 115 2.19 5.24 -17.72
N TYR A 116 3.38 5.38 -18.28
CA TYR A 116 4.59 5.63 -17.50
C TYR A 116 4.62 7.02 -16.86
N ALA A 117 4.10 8.05 -17.52
CA ALA A 117 4.02 9.39 -16.94
C ALA A 117 3.08 9.41 -15.72
N CYS A 118 1.88 8.86 -15.83
CA CYS A 118 0.94 8.76 -14.71
C CYS A 118 1.50 7.89 -13.58
N PHE A 119 2.22 6.82 -13.91
CA PHE A 119 2.86 5.95 -12.92
C PHE A 119 3.94 6.72 -12.13
N ALA A 120 4.78 7.51 -12.81
CA ALA A 120 5.81 8.32 -12.17
C ALA A 120 5.21 9.40 -11.24
N ILE A 121 4.10 10.05 -11.65
CA ILE A 121 3.36 11.00 -10.79
C ILE A 121 2.75 10.27 -9.57
N ALA A 122 2.22 9.07 -9.76
CA ALA A 122 1.67 8.28 -8.65
C ALA A 122 2.74 7.94 -7.61
N ILE A 123 3.95 7.55 -8.02
CA ILE A 123 5.09 7.32 -7.12
C ILE A 123 5.51 8.62 -6.42
N SER A 124 5.55 9.76 -7.14
CA SER A 124 5.83 11.06 -6.53
C SER A 124 4.84 11.39 -5.43
N SER A 125 3.55 11.22 -5.73
CA SER A 125 2.47 11.51 -4.79
C SER A 125 2.49 10.59 -3.57
N ALA A 126 2.78 9.31 -3.76
CA ALA A 126 2.90 8.35 -2.66
C ALA A 126 4.05 8.72 -1.71
N VAL A 127 5.20 9.13 -2.26
CA VAL A 127 6.33 9.62 -1.45
C VAL A 127 6.02 10.98 -0.83
N GLY A 128 5.27 11.85 -1.52
CA GLY A 128 4.78 13.12 -0.95
C GLY A 128 3.89 12.92 0.28
N VAL A 129 2.98 11.93 0.25
CA VAL A 129 2.20 11.54 1.44
C VAL A 129 3.10 10.98 2.54
N ALA A 130 4.08 10.15 2.18
CA ALA A 130 5.00 9.54 3.14
C ALA A 130 5.78 10.59 3.95
N PHE A 131 6.17 11.68 3.28
CA PHE A 131 6.98 12.76 3.85
C PHE A 131 6.16 13.96 4.33
N SER A 132 4.83 13.91 4.30
CA SER A 132 4.00 15.00 4.78
C SER A 132 4.23 15.25 6.27
N ALA A 133 4.53 16.51 6.63
CA ALA A 133 4.67 16.96 8.01
C ALA A 133 3.32 17.27 8.66
N ASN A 134 2.28 17.51 7.86
CA ASN A 134 0.96 17.89 8.32
C ASN A 134 -0.17 17.32 7.45
N LEU A 135 -1.42 17.43 7.95
CA LEU A 135 -2.61 16.95 7.26
C LEU A 135 -2.85 17.63 5.91
N LEU A 136 -2.51 18.91 5.75
CA LEU A 136 -2.72 19.64 4.50
C LEU A 136 -1.83 19.08 3.39
N THR A 137 -0.53 18.95 3.67
CA THR A 137 0.43 18.37 2.71
C THR A 137 0.03 16.94 2.35
N LEU A 138 -0.35 16.13 3.35
CA LEU A 138 -0.84 14.78 3.14
C LEU A 138 -2.06 14.78 2.22
N PHE A 139 -3.06 15.63 2.48
CA PHE A 139 -4.29 15.70 1.69
C PHE A 139 -4.02 16.10 0.24
N ILE A 140 -3.16 17.08 0.00
CA ILE A 140 -2.79 17.50 -1.37
C ILE A 140 -2.20 16.33 -2.17
N PHE A 141 -1.20 15.65 -1.64
CA PHE A 141 -0.58 14.51 -2.33
C PHE A 141 -1.50 13.29 -2.42
N TYR A 142 -2.39 13.11 -1.44
CA TYR A 142 -3.44 12.10 -1.48
C TYR A 142 -4.37 12.32 -2.69
N GLU A 143 -4.77 13.57 -2.98
CA GLU A 143 -5.63 13.88 -4.13
C GLU A 143 -4.88 13.81 -5.47
N ILE A 144 -3.63 14.30 -5.52
CA ILE A 144 -2.81 14.15 -6.73
C ILE A 144 -2.67 12.66 -7.10
N LEU A 145 -2.52 11.79 -6.10
CA LEU A 145 -2.48 10.35 -6.32
C LEU A 145 -3.82 9.82 -6.91
N SER A 146 -4.97 10.27 -6.41
CA SER A 146 -6.28 9.88 -6.94
C SER A 146 -6.41 10.24 -8.42
N LEU A 147 -6.04 11.46 -8.76
CA LEU A 147 -6.15 11.99 -10.12
C LEU A 147 -5.14 11.33 -11.07
N SER A 148 -3.88 11.14 -10.65
CA SER A 148 -2.84 10.55 -11.50
C SER A 148 -3.05 9.06 -11.77
N THR A 149 -3.74 8.34 -10.90
CA THR A 149 -4.02 6.92 -11.07
C THR A 149 -5.33 6.63 -11.82
N TYR A 150 -6.22 7.61 -11.95
CA TYR A 150 -7.43 7.46 -12.76
C TYR A 150 -7.17 7.06 -14.23
N PRO A 151 -6.24 7.73 -14.99
CA PRO A 151 -5.89 7.30 -16.34
C PRO A 151 -5.24 5.93 -16.42
N LEU A 152 -4.68 5.42 -15.32
CA LEU A 152 -4.14 4.07 -15.23
C LEU A 152 -5.26 3.03 -15.06
N VAL A 153 -6.26 3.33 -14.23
CA VAL A 153 -7.43 2.45 -14.05
C VAL A 153 -8.24 2.35 -15.36
N THR A 154 -8.40 3.47 -16.05
CA THR A 154 -9.11 3.53 -17.34
C THR A 154 -8.20 3.28 -18.55
N HIS A 155 -7.06 2.62 -18.38
CA HIS A 155 -6.01 2.49 -19.40
C HIS A 155 -6.55 1.92 -20.73
N ASN A 156 -7.35 0.87 -20.68
CA ASN A 156 -7.90 0.17 -21.83
C ASN A 156 -8.95 0.98 -22.59
N GLN A 157 -9.55 2.02 -21.99
CA GLN A 157 -10.57 2.91 -22.60
C GLN A 157 -11.84 2.19 -23.09
N ASP A 158 -12.08 0.94 -22.68
CA ASP A 158 -13.34 0.24 -22.92
C ASP A 158 -14.42 0.63 -21.88
N ASP A 159 -15.66 0.25 -22.13
CA ASP A 159 -16.81 0.60 -21.26
C ASP A 159 -16.63 0.06 -19.83
N GLU A 160 -16.00 -1.10 -19.67
CA GLU A 160 -15.76 -1.72 -18.38
C GLU A 160 -14.69 -0.92 -17.61
N ALA A 161 -13.60 -0.53 -18.27
CA ALA A 161 -12.55 0.30 -17.68
C ALA A 161 -13.08 1.69 -17.29
N ILE A 162 -13.92 2.33 -18.14
CA ILE A 162 -14.52 3.63 -17.85
C ILE A 162 -15.48 3.54 -16.66
N LYS A 163 -16.32 2.50 -16.57
CA LYS A 163 -17.21 2.26 -15.44
C LYS A 163 -16.43 2.02 -14.14
N GLY A 164 -15.39 1.19 -14.21
CA GLY A 164 -14.49 0.90 -13.09
C GLY A 164 -13.77 2.16 -12.60
N GLY A 165 -13.21 2.96 -13.52
CA GLY A 165 -12.54 4.22 -13.21
C GLY A 165 -13.49 5.28 -12.66
N ARG A 166 -14.72 5.41 -13.17
CA ARG A 166 -15.73 6.32 -12.61
C ARG A 166 -16.08 5.93 -11.17
N LYS A 167 -16.30 4.64 -10.92
CA LYS A 167 -16.55 4.13 -9.56
C LYS A 167 -15.36 4.44 -8.64
N TYR A 168 -14.14 4.19 -9.10
CA TYR A 168 -12.91 4.50 -8.40
C TYR A 168 -12.86 5.99 -7.97
N LEU A 169 -13.03 6.90 -8.93
CA LEU A 169 -12.89 8.33 -8.68
C LEU A 169 -14.01 8.88 -7.78
N ILE A 170 -15.27 8.45 -8.01
CA ILE A 170 -16.41 8.87 -7.18
C ILE A 170 -16.17 8.47 -5.72
N TYR A 171 -15.83 7.21 -5.44
CA TYR A 171 -15.61 6.78 -4.06
C TYR A 171 -14.49 7.59 -3.40
N LEU A 172 -13.34 7.73 -4.06
CA LEU A 172 -12.18 8.36 -3.43
C LEU A 172 -12.36 9.86 -3.23
N LEU A 173 -12.85 10.60 -4.23
CA LEU A 173 -13.06 12.04 -4.10
C LEU A 173 -14.23 12.38 -3.18
N THR A 174 -15.34 11.65 -3.25
CA THR A 174 -16.49 11.95 -2.40
C THR A 174 -16.16 11.75 -0.92
N THR A 175 -15.41 10.72 -0.57
CA THR A 175 -15.05 10.46 0.82
C THR A 175 -13.98 11.43 1.31
N SER A 176 -12.94 11.72 0.53
CA SER A 176 -11.89 12.64 0.95
C SER A 176 -12.38 14.07 1.06
N VAL A 177 -13.13 14.57 0.07
CA VAL A 177 -13.67 15.93 0.08
C VAL A 177 -14.87 16.06 1.03
N GLY A 178 -15.71 15.01 1.14
CA GLY A 178 -16.92 15.04 1.98
C GLY A 178 -16.68 14.69 3.45
N LEU A 179 -15.59 14.00 3.78
CA LEU A 179 -15.32 13.58 5.16
C LEU A 179 -13.92 14.01 5.65
N ALA A 180 -12.83 13.66 4.94
CA ALA A 180 -11.48 13.97 5.43
C ALA A 180 -11.20 15.48 5.42
N LEU A 181 -11.59 16.21 4.37
CA LEU A 181 -11.40 17.66 4.29
C LEU A 181 -12.19 18.42 5.40
N PRO A 182 -13.49 18.19 5.62
CA PRO A 182 -14.20 18.80 6.75
C PRO A 182 -13.60 18.41 8.10
N ALA A 183 -13.17 17.15 8.29
CA ALA A 183 -12.50 16.74 9.53
C ALA A 183 -11.21 17.54 9.76
N MET A 184 -10.41 17.75 8.71
CA MET A 184 -9.19 18.56 8.78
C MET A 184 -9.50 20.02 9.15
N ILE A 185 -10.55 20.62 8.59
CA ILE A 185 -10.99 21.97 8.92
C ILE A 185 -11.40 22.06 10.40
N ILE A 186 -12.14 21.08 10.92
CA ILE A 186 -12.56 21.05 12.32
C ILE A 186 -11.32 20.88 13.23
N VAL A 187 -10.35 20.02 12.87
CA VAL A 187 -9.08 19.90 13.62
C VAL A 187 -8.40 21.26 13.73
N TYR A 188 -8.21 21.95 12.59
CA TYR A 188 -7.57 23.28 12.60
C TYR A 188 -8.34 24.31 13.46
N GLN A 189 -9.66 24.33 13.36
CA GLN A 189 -10.49 25.23 14.19
C GLN A 189 -10.39 24.94 15.69
N GLN A 190 -10.21 23.67 16.08
CA GLN A 190 -10.15 23.26 17.49
C GLN A 190 -8.73 23.41 18.08
N THR A 191 -7.69 23.24 17.27
CA THR A 191 -6.31 23.10 17.77
C THR A 191 -5.36 24.17 17.26
N GLY A 192 -5.73 24.92 16.22
CA GLY A 192 -4.87 25.91 15.55
C GLY A 192 -3.74 25.32 14.73
N THR A 193 -3.62 23.97 14.64
CA THR A 193 -2.55 23.29 13.90
C THR A 193 -3.07 22.09 13.13
N LEU A 194 -2.32 21.69 12.11
CA LEU A 194 -2.52 20.44 11.35
C LEU A 194 -1.28 19.55 11.38
N ASP A 195 -0.25 19.91 12.16
CA ASP A 195 1.02 19.20 12.21
C ASP A 195 0.87 17.85 12.92
N PHE A 196 1.65 16.87 12.46
CA PHE A 196 1.73 15.58 13.13
C PHE A 196 2.68 15.69 14.32
N THR A 197 2.14 15.45 15.51
CA THR A 197 2.89 15.49 16.78
C THR A 197 2.85 14.12 17.45
N GLY A 198 3.89 13.77 18.21
CA GLY A 198 3.95 12.47 18.89
C GLY A 198 2.83 12.28 19.93
N SER A 199 2.47 13.35 20.65
CA SER A 199 1.42 13.34 21.70
C SER A 199 0.00 13.51 21.15
N GLY A 200 -0.17 13.79 19.84
CA GLY A 200 -1.43 14.25 19.26
C GLY A 200 -1.67 15.74 19.50
N VAL A 201 -2.65 16.31 18.78
CA VAL A 201 -2.92 17.77 18.79
C VAL A 201 -4.09 18.16 19.70
N PHE A 202 -4.91 17.23 20.12
CA PHE A 202 -6.08 17.51 20.95
C PHE A 202 -5.71 17.63 22.41
N GLN A 203 -6.12 18.71 23.08
CA GLN A 203 -5.92 18.91 24.52
C GLN A 203 -7.24 18.68 25.29
N GLU A 204 -8.19 19.59 25.21
CA GLU A 204 -9.46 19.57 25.94
C GLU A 204 -10.68 19.27 25.04
N THR A 205 -10.53 18.34 24.10
CA THR A 205 -11.61 18.00 23.16
C THR A 205 -12.49 16.89 23.72
N SER A 206 -13.81 17.07 23.66
CA SER A 206 -14.78 16.08 24.16
C SER A 206 -14.68 14.74 23.42
N THR A 207 -14.91 13.64 24.12
CA THR A 207 -14.92 12.28 23.53
C THR A 207 -15.90 12.15 22.37
N THR A 208 -17.03 12.85 22.43
CA THR A 208 -18.02 12.86 21.33
C THR A 208 -17.43 13.47 20.08
N MET A 209 -16.76 14.63 20.16
CA MET A 209 -16.12 15.28 19.04
C MET A 209 -14.97 14.40 18.49
N LEU A 210 -14.15 13.83 19.35
CA LEU A 210 -13.11 12.90 18.96
C LEU A 210 -13.67 11.68 18.21
N THR A 211 -14.81 11.14 18.65
CA THR A 211 -15.48 10.02 17.98
C THR A 211 -15.97 10.41 16.58
N VAL A 212 -16.57 11.60 16.45
CA VAL A 212 -17.02 12.09 15.13
C VAL A 212 -15.84 12.26 14.19
N LEU A 213 -14.76 12.95 14.63
CA LEU A 213 -13.56 13.16 13.83
C LEU A 213 -12.90 11.82 13.46
N LEU A 214 -12.83 10.87 14.39
CA LEU A 214 -12.30 9.53 14.14
C LEU A 214 -13.05 8.83 13.00
N VAL A 215 -14.38 8.80 13.06
CA VAL A 215 -15.21 8.17 12.01
C VAL A 215 -15.07 8.91 10.68
N MET A 216 -14.99 10.24 10.70
CA MET A 216 -14.78 11.05 9.49
C MET A 216 -13.42 10.73 8.84
N PHE A 217 -12.34 10.58 9.59
CA PHE A 217 -11.03 10.20 9.04
C PHE A 217 -10.99 8.75 8.58
N LEU A 218 -11.53 7.80 9.36
CA LEU A 218 -11.55 6.37 8.99
C LEU A 218 -12.21 6.14 7.63
N TYR A 219 -13.29 6.83 7.35
CA TYR A 219 -14.01 6.72 6.09
C TYR A 219 -13.59 7.76 5.06
N GLY A 220 -13.09 8.92 5.48
CA GLY A 220 -12.57 9.95 4.61
C GLY A 220 -11.33 9.49 3.82
N PHE A 221 -10.45 8.72 4.44
CA PHE A 221 -9.34 8.08 3.75
C PHE A 221 -9.74 6.71 3.18
N ALA A 222 -10.77 6.68 2.34
CA ALA A 222 -11.33 5.45 1.75
C ALA A 222 -10.33 4.61 0.92
N LYS A 223 -9.16 5.16 0.55
CA LYS A 223 -8.06 4.35 -0.02
C LYS A 223 -7.62 3.24 0.93
N ALA A 224 -7.85 3.36 2.22
CA ALA A 224 -7.62 2.32 3.23
C ALA A 224 -8.54 1.10 3.09
N GLY A 225 -9.61 1.18 2.31
CA GLY A 225 -10.47 0.05 1.96
C GLY A 225 -11.37 -0.45 3.08
N LEU A 226 -11.65 0.34 4.14
CA LEU A 226 -12.61 -0.03 5.18
C LEU A 226 -14.03 -0.16 4.62
N MET A 227 -14.74 -1.22 5.04
CA MET A 227 -16.15 -1.39 4.72
C MET A 227 -17.00 -0.35 5.48
N PRO A 228 -18.01 0.24 4.77
CA PRO A 228 -18.59 -0.12 3.48
C PRO A 228 -17.90 0.53 2.25
N PHE A 229 -16.92 1.43 2.41
CA PHE A 229 -16.33 2.20 1.30
C PHE A 229 -15.19 1.48 0.56
N HIS A 230 -15.16 0.15 0.56
CA HIS A 230 -14.14 -0.69 -0.07
C HIS A 230 -14.41 -1.03 -1.55
N ALA A 231 -15.65 -0.85 -2.03
CA ALA A 231 -16.09 -1.43 -3.31
C ALA A 231 -15.42 -0.85 -4.58
N TRP A 232 -14.69 0.26 -4.44
CA TRP A 232 -13.84 0.80 -5.51
C TRP A 232 -12.66 -0.13 -5.83
N LEU A 233 -12.15 -0.85 -4.81
CA LEU A 233 -10.94 -1.67 -4.90
C LEU A 233 -11.13 -2.87 -5.84
N PRO A 234 -12.12 -3.78 -5.64
CA PRO A 234 -12.43 -4.80 -6.63
C PRO A 234 -12.93 -4.20 -7.96
N GLY A 235 -13.59 -3.03 -7.95
CA GLY A 235 -14.02 -2.34 -9.16
C GLY A 235 -12.85 -1.86 -10.05
N ALA A 236 -11.69 -1.58 -9.48
CA ALA A 236 -10.49 -1.17 -10.22
C ALA A 236 -9.73 -2.35 -10.87
N MET A 237 -10.19 -3.62 -10.70
CA MET A 237 -9.53 -4.81 -11.26
C MET A 237 -9.64 -4.96 -12.78
N VAL A 238 -10.38 -4.09 -13.42
CA VAL A 238 -10.41 -3.92 -14.89
C VAL A 238 -9.07 -3.44 -15.46
N ALA A 239 -8.25 -2.81 -14.63
CA ALA A 239 -6.93 -2.28 -15.00
C ALA A 239 -5.94 -3.38 -15.41
N PRO A 240 -4.93 -3.06 -16.27
CA PRO A 240 -3.83 -3.97 -16.55
C PRO A 240 -3.11 -4.46 -15.29
N ALA A 241 -2.46 -5.64 -15.37
CA ALA A 241 -1.82 -6.25 -14.20
C ALA A 241 -0.78 -5.37 -13.49
N PRO A 242 0.11 -4.62 -14.17
CA PRO A 242 1.03 -3.70 -13.50
C PRO A 242 0.32 -2.57 -12.75
N VAL A 243 -0.80 -2.06 -13.29
CA VAL A 243 -1.62 -1.06 -12.61
C VAL A 243 -2.27 -1.67 -11.36
N SER A 244 -2.85 -2.86 -11.49
CA SER A 244 -3.41 -3.58 -10.33
C SER A 244 -2.35 -3.81 -9.26
N ALA A 245 -1.12 -4.16 -9.64
CA ALA A 245 0.03 -4.31 -8.74
C ALA A 245 0.37 -2.98 -8.04
N LEU A 246 0.47 -1.86 -8.79
CA LEU A 246 0.71 -0.53 -8.23
C LEU A 246 -0.38 -0.11 -7.24
N LEU A 247 -1.66 -0.25 -7.63
CA LEU A 247 -2.80 0.16 -6.81
C LEU A 247 -2.84 -0.59 -5.47
N HIS A 248 -2.59 -1.92 -5.51
CA HIS A 248 -2.77 -2.80 -4.35
C HIS A 248 -1.51 -3.01 -3.50
N ALA A 249 -0.32 -2.89 -4.09
CA ALA A 249 0.92 -3.20 -3.40
C ALA A 249 1.71 -1.97 -2.98
N VAL A 250 1.78 -0.93 -3.82
CA VAL A 250 2.78 0.13 -3.67
C VAL A 250 2.20 1.48 -3.30
N ALA A 251 1.20 1.98 -4.03
CA ALA A 251 0.80 3.37 -3.93
C ALA A 251 -0.56 3.57 -3.26
N VAL A 252 -1.68 3.30 -3.96
CA VAL A 252 -2.98 3.85 -3.58
C VAL A 252 -3.47 3.34 -2.21
N VAL A 253 -3.55 2.03 -2.03
CA VAL A 253 -4.05 1.47 -0.76
C VAL A 253 -3.07 1.69 0.40
N LYS A 254 -1.76 1.73 0.09
CA LYS A 254 -0.75 2.00 1.11
C LYS A 254 -0.80 3.44 1.59
N VAL A 255 -1.01 4.40 0.69
CA VAL A 255 -1.28 5.79 1.04
C VAL A 255 -2.51 5.88 1.94
N GLY A 256 -3.58 5.12 1.66
CA GLY A 256 -4.77 5.11 2.52
C GLY A 256 -4.48 4.69 3.96
N VAL A 257 -3.86 3.52 4.15
CA VAL A 257 -3.55 3.02 5.51
C VAL A 257 -2.44 3.80 6.18
N PHE A 258 -1.48 4.35 5.42
CA PHE A 258 -0.43 5.21 5.96
C PHE A 258 -1.00 6.56 6.42
N SER A 259 -1.96 7.13 5.68
CA SER A 259 -2.69 8.33 6.11
C SER A 259 -3.44 8.10 7.43
N LEU A 260 -4.12 6.96 7.57
CA LEU A 260 -4.76 6.60 8.83
C LEU A 260 -3.75 6.35 9.95
N LEU A 261 -2.62 5.71 9.67
CA LEU A 261 -1.54 5.56 10.64
C LEU A 261 -1.08 6.93 11.14
N ARG A 262 -0.79 7.89 10.22
CA ARG A 262 -0.39 9.26 10.57
C ARG A 262 -1.45 10.00 11.38
N VAL A 263 -2.73 9.88 11.00
CA VAL A 263 -3.82 10.52 11.75
C VAL A 263 -3.95 9.93 13.14
N LEU A 264 -3.96 8.62 13.28
CA LEU A 264 -4.16 7.96 14.57
C LEU A 264 -2.98 8.21 15.52
N THR A 265 -1.75 8.21 15.00
CA THR A 265 -0.56 8.42 15.83
C THR A 265 -0.19 9.89 15.99
N GLY A 266 -0.36 10.73 14.95
CA GLY A 266 0.13 12.10 14.95
C GLY A 266 -0.92 13.18 15.20
N ILE A 267 -2.22 12.91 14.99
CA ILE A 267 -3.32 13.84 15.28
C ILE A 267 -4.06 13.44 16.56
N PHE A 268 -4.43 12.15 16.69
CA PHE A 268 -5.07 11.66 17.92
C PHE A 268 -4.04 11.44 19.04
N GLY A 269 -2.88 10.87 18.73
CA GLY A 269 -1.84 10.47 19.67
C GLY A 269 -2.11 9.07 20.25
N VAL A 270 -1.04 8.26 20.35
CA VAL A 270 -1.15 6.86 20.83
C VAL A 270 -1.61 6.81 22.27
N ASP A 271 -1.07 7.68 23.15
CA ASP A 271 -1.43 7.71 24.57
C ASP A 271 -2.88 8.11 24.79
N ARG A 272 -3.38 9.09 24.03
CA ARG A 272 -4.79 9.47 24.11
C ARG A 272 -5.70 8.34 23.65
N LEU A 273 -5.33 7.61 22.58
CA LEU A 273 -6.08 6.43 22.13
C LEU A 273 -6.04 5.34 23.20
N ALA A 274 -4.90 5.07 23.83
CA ALA A 274 -4.76 4.09 24.89
C ALA A 274 -5.64 4.42 26.10
N ASN A 275 -5.75 5.72 26.43
CA ASN A 275 -6.59 6.23 27.53
C ASN A 275 -8.08 6.44 27.16
N ALA A 276 -8.47 6.17 25.90
CA ALA A 276 -9.84 6.29 25.42
C ALA A 276 -10.34 4.96 24.82
N PRO A 277 -10.69 3.95 25.65
CA PRO A 277 -11.09 2.62 25.19
C PRO A 277 -12.26 2.61 24.19
N SER A 278 -13.15 3.61 24.26
CA SER A 278 -14.24 3.74 23.29
C SER A 278 -13.76 3.99 21.87
N LEU A 279 -12.72 4.82 21.69
CA LEU A 279 -12.15 5.11 20.37
C LEU A 279 -11.42 3.89 19.80
N THR A 280 -10.57 3.24 20.60
CA THR A 280 -9.86 2.02 20.19
C THR A 280 -10.83 0.89 19.85
N THR A 281 -11.90 0.74 20.63
CA THR A 281 -12.95 -0.26 20.36
C THR A 281 -13.62 -0.01 19.00
N ILE A 282 -13.96 1.25 18.66
CA ILE A 282 -14.55 1.60 17.36
C ILE A 282 -13.61 1.22 16.22
N ILE A 283 -12.33 1.62 16.30
CA ILE A 283 -11.33 1.28 15.28
C ILE A 283 -11.22 -0.24 15.11
N CYS A 284 -11.06 -0.95 16.23
CA CYS A 284 -10.86 -2.39 16.22
C CYS A 284 -12.09 -3.16 15.71
N ILE A 285 -13.31 -2.75 16.07
CA ILE A 285 -14.54 -3.37 15.56
C ILE A 285 -14.66 -3.16 14.05
N LEU A 286 -14.53 -1.93 13.55
CA LEU A 286 -14.67 -1.64 12.13
C LEU A 286 -13.61 -2.34 11.28
N ALA A 287 -12.35 -2.32 11.73
CA ALA A 287 -11.27 -3.02 11.06
C ALA A 287 -11.43 -4.55 11.17
N GLY A 288 -11.82 -5.07 12.33
CA GLY A 288 -12.04 -6.51 12.55
C GLY A 288 -13.18 -7.07 11.70
N ILE A 289 -14.32 -6.38 11.63
CA ILE A 289 -15.44 -6.76 10.74
C ILE A 289 -14.97 -6.75 9.29
N THR A 290 -14.29 -5.69 8.85
CA THR A 290 -13.79 -5.59 7.48
C THR A 290 -12.82 -6.73 7.17
N LEU A 291 -11.93 -7.07 8.09
CA LEU A 291 -10.94 -8.12 7.96
C LEU A 291 -11.59 -9.50 7.73
N ILE A 292 -12.58 -9.85 8.55
CA ILE A 292 -13.26 -11.15 8.46
C ILE A 292 -14.17 -11.21 7.23
N VAL A 293 -15.02 -10.19 7.03
CA VAL A 293 -15.96 -10.16 5.91
C VAL A 293 -15.23 -10.18 4.57
N ALA A 294 -14.15 -9.39 4.41
CA ALA A 294 -13.35 -9.40 3.20
C ALA A 294 -12.71 -10.77 2.93
N SER A 295 -12.24 -11.47 3.98
CA SER A 295 -11.68 -12.81 3.86
C SER A 295 -12.72 -13.85 3.45
N LEU A 296 -13.94 -13.77 3.99
CA LEU A 296 -15.07 -14.62 3.61
C LEU A 296 -15.49 -14.38 2.14
N ILE A 297 -15.58 -13.12 1.73
CA ILE A 297 -15.87 -12.78 0.32
C ILE A 297 -14.75 -13.29 -0.61
N ALA A 298 -13.48 -13.16 -0.21
CA ALA A 298 -12.36 -13.68 -0.99
C ALA A 298 -12.46 -15.19 -1.26
N LEU A 299 -12.96 -15.98 -0.30
CA LEU A 299 -13.20 -17.42 -0.46
C LEU A 299 -14.17 -17.73 -1.61
N THR A 300 -15.19 -16.91 -1.82
CA THR A 300 -16.23 -17.13 -2.83
C THR A 300 -15.86 -16.65 -4.23
N GLN A 301 -14.78 -15.86 -4.38
CA GLN A 301 -14.39 -15.30 -5.67
C GLN A 301 -13.67 -16.34 -6.55
N ASP A 302 -14.19 -16.65 -7.74
CA ASP A 302 -13.50 -17.48 -8.72
C ASP A 302 -12.55 -16.63 -9.62
N ASN A 303 -12.84 -15.35 -9.82
CA ASN A 303 -11.91 -14.45 -10.53
C ASN A 303 -10.68 -14.18 -9.69
N LEU A 304 -9.47 -14.50 -10.21
CA LEU A 304 -8.22 -14.40 -9.47
C LEU A 304 -7.93 -12.97 -8.99
N LYS A 305 -8.06 -11.96 -9.87
CA LYS A 305 -7.82 -10.56 -9.49
C LYS A 305 -8.83 -10.07 -8.45
N ALA A 306 -10.10 -10.46 -8.54
CA ALA A 306 -11.11 -10.12 -7.54
C ALA A 306 -10.79 -10.75 -6.18
N ARG A 307 -10.36 -12.02 -6.14
CA ARG A 307 -9.89 -12.68 -4.92
C ARG A 307 -8.71 -11.94 -4.30
N LEU A 308 -7.72 -11.54 -5.10
CA LEU A 308 -6.57 -10.76 -4.65
C LEU A 308 -6.98 -9.38 -4.11
N ALA A 309 -7.98 -8.74 -4.71
CA ALA A 309 -8.50 -7.45 -4.26
C ALA A 309 -9.19 -7.55 -2.88
N TYR A 310 -10.11 -8.51 -2.69
CA TYR A 310 -10.73 -8.72 -1.38
C TYR A 310 -9.71 -9.16 -0.32
N SER A 311 -8.75 -10.00 -0.69
CA SER A 311 -7.62 -10.30 0.18
C SER A 311 -6.83 -9.03 0.55
N THR A 312 -6.69 -8.05 -0.36
CA THR A 312 -6.05 -6.77 -0.04
C THR A 312 -6.88 -5.96 0.96
N VAL A 313 -8.20 -5.86 0.79
CA VAL A 313 -9.11 -5.22 1.76
C VAL A 313 -8.88 -5.77 3.18
N GLY A 314 -8.83 -7.10 3.32
CA GLY A 314 -8.51 -7.74 4.59
C GLY A 314 -7.12 -7.34 5.12
N GLN A 315 -6.08 -7.42 4.28
CA GLN A 315 -4.71 -7.10 4.73
C GLN A 315 -4.51 -5.62 5.11
N LEU A 316 -5.23 -4.68 4.50
CA LEU A 316 -5.23 -3.28 4.91
C LEU A 316 -5.83 -3.12 6.32
N SER A 317 -6.87 -3.89 6.61
CA SER A 317 -7.50 -3.90 7.93
C SER A 317 -6.58 -4.45 9.03
N TYR A 318 -5.59 -5.32 8.72
CA TYR A 318 -4.54 -5.69 9.68
C TYR A 318 -3.76 -4.47 10.17
N ILE A 319 -3.44 -3.53 9.27
CA ILE A 319 -2.69 -2.32 9.61
C ILE A 319 -3.54 -1.42 10.50
N ILE A 320 -4.80 -1.17 10.10
CA ILE A 320 -5.71 -0.28 10.84
C ILE A 320 -6.03 -0.87 12.22
N LEU A 321 -6.31 -2.17 12.29
CA LEU A 321 -6.53 -2.88 13.54
C LEU A 321 -5.29 -2.80 14.45
N GLY A 322 -4.10 -3.01 13.87
CA GLY A 322 -2.84 -2.95 14.60
C GLY A 322 -2.58 -1.58 15.25
N VAL A 323 -2.81 -0.48 14.53
CA VAL A 323 -2.73 0.88 15.10
C VAL A 323 -3.84 1.11 16.13
N GLY A 324 -5.05 0.61 15.84
CA GLY A 324 -6.22 0.72 16.72
C GLY A 324 -6.07 0.00 18.07
N LEU A 325 -5.12 -0.94 18.20
CA LEU A 325 -4.78 -1.58 19.47
C LEU A 325 -4.17 -0.59 20.48
N ALA A 326 -3.66 0.56 20.01
CA ALA A 326 -2.98 1.58 20.80
C ALA A 326 -1.89 0.97 21.72
N SER A 327 -1.12 0.04 21.19
CA SER A 327 0.02 -0.61 21.83
C SER A 327 1.27 -0.48 20.98
N GLU A 328 2.46 -0.43 21.59
CA GLU A 328 3.74 -0.32 20.88
C GLU A 328 3.93 -1.47 19.88
N SER A 329 3.73 -2.71 20.33
CA SER A 329 3.83 -3.90 19.47
C SER A 329 2.82 -3.86 18.32
N GLY A 330 1.60 -3.35 18.56
CA GLY A 330 0.55 -3.18 17.55
C GLY A 330 0.93 -2.14 16.49
N ALA A 331 1.43 -0.97 16.91
CA ALA A 331 1.89 0.09 16.02
C ALA A 331 3.11 -0.34 15.20
N ALA A 332 4.10 -1.00 15.83
CA ALA A 332 5.26 -1.58 15.16
C ALA A 332 4.83 -2.63 14.12
N GLY A 333 3.94 -3.55 14.50
CA GLY A 333 3.40 -4.58 13.63
C GLY A 333 2.63 -3.99 12.44
N ALA A 334 1.85 -2.92 12.65
CA ALA A 334 1.12 -2.20 11.60
C ALA A 334 2.09 -1.57 10.59
N LEU A 335 3.12 -0.87 11.06
CA LEU A 335 4.12 -0.27 10.18
C LEU A 335 4.88 -1.35 9.38
N LEU A 336 5.34 -2.42 10.04
CA LEU A 336 6.01 -3.56 9.40
C LEU A 336 5.11 -4.28 8.39
N HIS A 337 3.80 -4.30 8.60
CA HIS A 337 2.88 -4.97 7.68
C HIS A 337 2.80 -4.24 6.32
N ILE A 338 3.16 -2.97 6.25
CA ILE A 338 3.20 -2.19 4.98
C ILE A 338 4.19 -2.81 3.98
N PRO A 339 5.51 -2.95 4.26
CA PRO A 339 6.47 -3.56 3.36
C PRO A 339 6.19 -5.05 3.11
N MET A 340 5.88 -5.82 4.15
CA MET A 340 5.64 -7.26 4.05
C MET A 340 4.48 -7.59 3.11
N HIS A 341 3.37 -6.88 3.29
CA HIS A 341 2.20 -7.00 2.43
C HIS A 341 2.47 -6.45 1.02
N ALA A 342 3.25 -5.37 0.87
CA ALA A 342 3.58 -4.80 -0.44
C ALA A 342 4.29 -5.81 -1.32
N VAL A 343 5.35 -6.45 -0.81
CA VAL A 343 6.15 -7.42 -1.56
C VAL A 343 5.34 -8.69 -1.88
N GLY A 344 4.56 -9.20 -0.92
CA GLY A 344 3.69 -10.36 -1.16
C GLY A 344 2.61 -10.10 -2.21
N LYS A 345 1.94 -8.95 -2.13
CA LYS A 345 0.85 -8.60 -3.07
C LYS A 345 1.36 -8.28 -4.46
N ILE A 346 2.47 -7.56 -4.58
CA ILE A 346 3.03 -7.28 -5.90
C ILE A 346 3.37 -8.57 -6.63
N THR A 347 4.00 -9.54 -5.94
CA THR A 347 4.27 -10.87 -6.49
C THR A 347 3.00 -11.54 -7.00
N LEU A 348 1.94 -11.57 -6.19
CA LEU A 348 0.68 -12.22 -6.57
C LEU A 348 -0.01 -11.54 -7.75
N PHE A 349 -0.05 -10.21 -7.82
CA PHE A 349 -0.67 -9.49 -8.93
C PHE A 349 0.13 -9.61 -10.22
N LEU A 350 1.46 -9.58 -10.15
CA LEU A 350 2.32 -9.81 -11.31
C LEU A 350 2.16 -11.26 -11.82
N CYS A 351 2.08 -12.26 -10.91
CA CYS A 351 1.77 -13.64 -11.28
C CYS A 351 0.39 -13.76 -11.95
N ALA A 352 -0.64 -13.07 -11.43
CA ALA A 352 -1.97 -13.10 -12.03
C ALA A 352 -1.98 -12.56 -13.47
N GLY A 353 -1.19 -11.51 -13.75
CA GLY A 353 -0.97 -11.02 -15.10
C GLY A 353 -0.19 -12.00 -15.97
N ALA A 354 0.87 -12.60 -15.45
CA ALA A 354 1.68 -13.60 -16.15
C ALA A 354 0.87 -14.87 -16.50
N ILE A 355 0.01 -15.33 -15.59
CA ILE A 355 -0.90 -16.46 -15.86
C ILE A 355 -1.87 -16.12 -17.00
N TYR A 356 -2.40 -14.88 -17.01
CA TYR A 356 -3.28 -14.44 -18.09
C TYR A 356 -2.55 -14.41 -19.45
N GLU A 357 -1.34 -13.86 -19.51
CA GLU A 357 -0.52 -13.85 -20.73
C GLU A 357 -0.13 -15.26 -21.19
N ALA A 358 0.19 -16.15 -20.25
CA ALA A 358 0.62 -17.53 -20.54
C ALA A 358 -0.49 -18.39 -21.15
N CYS A 359 -1.75 -18.23 -20.74
CA CYS A 359 -2.83 -19.14 -21.15
C CYS A 359 -4.23 -18.51 -21.21
N GLY A 360 -4.39 -17.19 -21.00
CA GLY A 360 -5.68 -16.51 -20.97
C GLY A 360 -6.60 -16.87 -19.79
N ALA A 361 -6.06 -17.48 -18.72
CA ALA A 361 -6.86 -17.87 -17.57
C ALA A 361 -7.14 -16.67 -16.65
N LYS A 362 -8.41 -16.34 -16.48
CA LYS A 362 -8.91 -15.29 -15.57
C LYS A 362 -9.49 -15.87 -14.28
N TYR A 363 -10.04 -17.08 -14.35
CA TYR A 363 -10.76 -17.74 -13.27
C TYR A 363 -9.90 -18.85 -12.67
N ILE A 364 -9.97 -19.01 -11.35
CA ILE A 364 -9.21 -20.02 -10.60
C ILE A 364 -9.59 -21.43 -11.05
N SER A 365 -10.86 -21.65 -11.36
CA SER A 365 -11.36 -22.91 -11.94
C SER A 365 -10.66 -23.31 -13.25
N GLN A 366 -10.09 -22.36 -13.99
CA GLN A 366 -9.35 -22.58 -15.24
C GLN A 366 -7.86 -22.89 -15.03
N MET A 367 -7.35 -22.83 -13.80
CA MET A 367 -5.92 -22.90 -13.50
C MET A 367 -5.43 -24.28 -13.08
N HIS A 368 -6.29 -25.30 -13.12
CA HIS A 368 -5.91 -26.65 -12.74
C HIS A 368 -4.83 -27.21 -13.70
N GLY A 369 -3.76 -27.74 -13.13
CA GLY A 369 -2.66 -28.35 -13.86
C GLY A 369 -1.65 -27.38 -14.51
N ILE A 370 -1.96 -26.07 -14.64
CA ILE A 370 -1.10 -25.13 -15.35
C ILE A 370 0.27 -24.94 -14.71
N GLY A 371 0.40 -25.17 -13.40
CA GLY A 371 1.68 -25.04 -12.68
C GLY A 371 2.78 -25.95 -13.23
N ARG A 372 2.41 -27.04 -13.90
CA ARG A 372 3.37 -27.93 -14.58
C ARG A 372 3.94 -27.30 -15.85
N LYS A 373 3.26 -26.34 -16.46
CA LYS A 373 3.67 -25.62 -17.68
C LYS A 373 4.33 -24.28 -17.41
N ILE A 374 3.93 -23.63 -16.30
CA ILE A 374 4.47 -22.33 -15.84
C ILE A 374 4.98 -22.45 -14.40
N PRO A 375 5.98 -23.31 -14.13
CA PRO A 375 6.43 -23.62 -12.78
C PRO A 375 7.06 -22.44 -12.06
N LEU A 376 7.80 -21.56 -12.76
CA LEU A 376 8.44 -20.39 -12.14
C LEU A 376 7.38 -19.41 -11.64
N THR A 377 6.41 -19.07 -12.49
CA THR A 377 5.31 -18.18 -12.14
C THR A 377 4.47 -18.74 -10.98
N MET A 378 4.13 -20.04 -11.01
CA MET A 378 3.30 -20.63 -9.95
C MET A 378 4.05 -20.88 -8.65
N THR A 379 5.36 -21.14 -8.69
CA THR A 379 6.20 -21.19 -7.47
C THR A 379 6.31 -19.80 -6.83
N ALA A 380 6.50 -18.76 -7.62
CA ALA A 380 6.47 -17.39 -7.11
C ALA A 380 5.09 -17.01 -6.53
N PHE A 381 4.00 -17.45 -7.16
CA PHE A 381 2.64 -17.29 -6.62
C PHE A 381 2.49 -17.99 -5.27
N PHE A 382 3.07 -19.19 -5.10
CA PHE A 382 3.08 -19.90 -3.83
C PHE A 382 3.83 -19.12 -2.76
N VAL A 383 5.04 -18.63 -3.03
CA VAL A 383 5.84 -17.83 -2.10
C VAL A 383 5.09 -16.55 -1.69
N GLY A 384 4.52 -15.82 -2.66
CA GLY A 384 3.68 -14.66 -2.39
C GLY A 384 2.46 -14.99 -1.54
N SER A 385 1.84 -16.16 -1.76
CA SER A 385 0.72 -16.66 -0.96
C SER A 385 1.14 -16.92 0.49
N LEU A 386 2.27 -17.61 0.72
CA LEU A 386 2.82 -17.84 2.06
C LEU A 386 3.08 -16.52 2.79
N CYS A 387 3.60 -15.51 2.07
CA CYS A 387 3.86 -14.18 2.62
C CYS A 387 2.57 -13.51 3.10
N VAL A 388 1.49 -13.53 2.30
CA VAL A 388 0.20 -12.94 2.68
C VAL A 388 -0.51 -13.75 3.78
N ILE A 389 -0.40 -15.07 3.77
CA ILE A 389 -0.89 -15.94 4.86
C ILE A 389 -0.16 -15.63 6.16
N GLY A 390 1.13 -15.33 6.09
CA GLY A 390 1.99 -15.06 7.23
C GLY A 390 2.63 -16.33 7.80
N LEU A 391 3.14 -17.18 6.92
CA LEU A 391 3.86 -18.41 7.30
C LEU A 391 5.38 -18.22 7.16
N PRO A 392 6.19 -18.76 8.09
CA PRO A 392 7.64 -18.82 7.92
C PRO A 392 8.00 -19.66 6.67
N PRO A 393 9.10 -19.36 5.97
CA PRO A 393 10.08 -18.30 6.19
C PRO A 393 9.78 -17.03 5.35
N THR A 394 8.63 -16.42 5.51
CA THR A 394 8.26 -15.20 4.76
C THR A 394 8.03 -14.00 5.68
N GLY A 395 8.27 -12.79 5.15
CA GLY A 395 8.17 -11.55 5.91
C GLY A 395 6.80 -11.32 6.55
N GLY A 396 5.71 -11.78 5.95
CA GLY A 396 4.37 -11.65 6.50
C GLY A 396 4.19 -12.27 7.90
N PHE A 397 4.97 -13.31 8.23
CA PHE A 397 5.00 -13.87 9.57
C PHE A 397 5.48 -12.84 10.60
N VAL A 398 6.54 -12.12 10.29
CA VAL A 398 7.15 -11.15 11.23
C VAL A 398 6.16 -10.06 11.64
N SER A 399 5.51 -9.41 10.66
CA SER A 399 4.53 -8.36 10.97
C SER A 399 3.32 -8.90 11.73
N LYS A 400 2.81 -10.09 11.36
CA LYS A 400 1.68 -10.70 12.06
C LYS A 400 2.03 -11.12 13.48
N TRP A 401 3.26 -11.55 13.72
CA TRP A 401 3.76 -11.85 15.06
C TRP A 401 3.68 -10.62 15.98
N HIS A 402 4.15 -9.46 15.51
CA HIS A 402 4.04 -8.21 16.27
C HIS A 402 2.59 -7.77 16.48
N LEU A 403 1.71 -7.94 15.46
CA LEU A 403 0.28 -7.62 15.58
C LEU A 403 -0.41 -8.51 16.62
N LEU A 404 -0.07 -9.81 16.67
CA LEU A 404 -0.61 -10.74 17.67
C LEU A 404 -0.15 -10.35 19.09
N ASN A 405 1.14 -10.04 19.26
CA ASN A 405 1.65 -9.56 20.56
C ASN A 405 0.95 -8.25 20.95
N GLY A 406 0.83 -7.29 20.00
CA GLY A 406 0.12 -6.04 20.25
C GLY A 406 -1.33 -6.22 20.69
N ALA A 407 -2.02 -7.25 20.19
CA ALA A 407 -3.37 -7.57 20.65
C ALA A 407 -3.39 -8.10 22.10
N LEU A 408 -2.38 -8.88 22.49
CA LEU A 408 -2.26 -9.37 23.88
C LEU A 408 -1.88 -8.25 24.84
N ASP A 409 -1.05 -7.30 24.41
CA ASP A 409 -0.60 -6.14 25.21
C ASP A 409 -1.68 -5.06 25.35
N SER A 410 -2.76 -5.11 24.54
CA SER A 410 -3.79 -4.08 24.48
C SER A 410 -5.03 -4.41 25.33
N SER A 411 -5.90 -3.43 25.53
CA SER A 411 -7.25 -3.64 26.11
C SER A 411 -8.19 -4.42 25.17
N GLN A 412 -7.80 -4.64 23.90
CA GLN A 412 -8.62 -5.28 22.86
C GLN A 412 -8.13 -6.71 22.55
N GLN A 413 -7.90 -7.52 23.57
CA GLN A 413 -7.33 -8.88 23.45
C GLN A 413 -8.12 -9.81 22.50
N TRP A 414 -9.43 -9.60 22.32
CA TRP A 414 -10.24 -10.34 21.37
C TRP A 414 -9.77 -10.18 19.90
N ALA A 415 -9.02 -9.12 19.58
CA ALA A 415 -8.42 -8.92 18.26
C ALA A 415 -7.41 -10.02 17.90
N PHE A 416 -6.79 -10.67 18.91
CA PHE A 416 -5.92 -11.83 18.71
C PHE A 416 -6.63 -12.95 17.97
N ALA A 417 -7.86 -13.30 18.38
CA ALA A 417 -8.65 -14.31 17.71
C ALA A 417 -9.02 -13.92 16.27
N ILE A 418 -9.32 -12.63 16.03
CA ILE A 418 -9.60 -12.13 14.68
C ILE A 418 -8.39 -12.29 13.76
N PHE A 419 -7.18 -11.94 14.22
CA PHE A 419 -5.96 -12.12 13.43
C PHE A 419 -5.71 -13.60 13.09
N LEU A 420 -5.90 -14.52 14.04
CA LEU A 420 -5.73 -15.95 13.80
C LEU A 420 -6.76 -16.49 12.79
N VAL A 421 -8.05 -16.19 13.01
CA VAL A 421 -9.12 -16.64 12.10
C VAL A 421 -8.88 -16.10 10.69
N SER A 422 -8.51 -14.83 10.55
CA SER A 422 -8.21 -14.26 9.24
C SER A 422 -7.01 -14.95 8.59
N SER A 423 -5.95 -15.28 9.33
CA SER A 423 -4.79 -15.98 8.77
C SER A 423 -5.16 -17.39 8.28
N LEU A 424 -6.03 -18.10 8.99
CA LEU A 424 -6.58 -19.39 8.54
C LEU A 424 -7.43 -19.23 7.27
N LEU A 425 -8.28 -18.21 7.21
CA LEU A 425 -9.05 -17.91 6.01
C LEU A 425 -8.14 -17.57 4.82
N ASN A 426 -7.03 -16.85 5.04
CA ASN A 426 -6.04 -16.57 4.00
C ASN A 426 -5.44 -17.87 3.45
N ALA A 427 -5.09 -18.82 4.31
CA ALA A 427 -4.61 -20.13 3.89
C ALA A 427 -5.70 -20.88 3.09
N ALA A 428 -6.94 -20.84 3.56
CA ALA A 428 -8.07 -21.55 2.94
C ALA A 428 -8.36 -21.07 1.50
N TYR A 429 -8.14 -19.79 1.17
CA TYR A 429 -8.40 -19.32 -0.19
C TYR A 429 -7.17 -19.24 -1.10
N PHE A 430 -5.93 -19.31 -0.57
CA PHE A 430 -4.72 -19.32 -1.40
C PHE A 430 -4.16 -20.70 -1.66
N LEU A 431 -4.01 -21.55 -0.64
CA LEU A 431 -3.36 -22.85 -0.79
C LEU A 431 -4.07 -23.78 -1.79
N PRO A 432 -5.41 -23.85 -1.87
CA PRO A 432 -6.08 -24.66 -2.86
C PRO A 432 -5.79 -24.25 -4.32
N ILE A 433 -5.49 -22.97 -4.59
CA ILE A 433 -5.11 -22.50 -5.93
C ILE A 433 -3.79 -23.16 -6.34
N VAL A 434 -2.79 -23.09 -5.45
CA VAL A 434 -1.45 -23.67 -5.71
C VAL A 434 -1.54 -25.17 -5.82
N TYR A 435 -2.25 -25.84 -4.89
CA TYR A 435 -2.43 -27.28 -4.92
C TYR A 435 -3.03 -27.76 -6.24
N LYS A 436 -4.13 -27.15 -6.66
CA LYS A 436 -4.81 -27.52 -7.92
C LYS A 436 -3.97 -27.21 -9.15
N ALA A 437 -3.21 -26.12 -9.14
CA ALA A 437 -2.35 -25.76 -10.26
C ALA A 437 -1.23 -26.79 -10.49
N PHE A 438 -0.68 -27.41 -9.47
CA PHE A 438 0.39 -28.40 -9.61
C PHE A 438 -0.11 -29.85 -9.68
N PHE A 439 -1.13 -30.22 -8.90
CA PHE A 439 -1.48 -31.62 -8.65
C PHE A 439 -2.80 -32.05 -9.30
N ALA A 440 -3.72 -31.13 -9.61
CA ALA A 440 -4.97 -31.49 -10.29
C ALA A 440 -4.76 -31.75 -11.80
N PRO A 441 -5.62 -32.57 -12.42
CA PRO A 441 -5.65 -32.68 -13.90
C PRO A 441 -6.10 -31.33 -14.48
N PRO A 442 -5.70 -31.02 -15.74
CA PRO A 442 -6.16 -29.81 -16.44
C PRO A 442 -7.69 -29.76 -16.50
N SER A 443 -8.25 -28.60 -16.15
CA SER A 443 -9.70 -28.33 -16.28
C SER A 443 -10.07 -27.80 -17.69
N ASP A 444 -9.08 -27.26 -18.41
CA ASP A 444 -9.22 -26.72 -19.76
C ASP A 444 -7.98 -27.15 -20.55
N GLU A 445 -8.13 -28.21 -21.32
CA GLU A 445 -7.01 -28.80 -22.08
C GLU A 445 -6.47 -27.84 -23.15
N ALA A 446 -7.33 -26.98 -23.73
CA ALA A 446 -6.91 -26.02 -24.75
C ALA A 446 -6.01 -24.94 -24.13
N LYS A 447 -6.34 -24.43 -22.94
CA LYS A 447 -5.50 -23.52 -22.21
C LYS A 447 -4.23 -24.17 -21.68
N PHE A 448 -4.33 -25.40 -21.18
CA PHE A 448 -3.17 -26.14 -20.71
C PHE A 448 -2.18 -26.40 -21.86
N ALA A 449 -2.64 -26.78 -23.06
CA ALA A 449 -1.78 -27.02 -24.22
C ALA A 449 -1.03 -25.75 -24.66
N LYS A 450 -1.67 -24.57 -24.57
CA LYS A 450 -1.08 -23.28 -24.94
C LYS A 450 -0.19 -22.69 -23.85
N ALA A 451 -0.32 -23.14 -22.59
CA ALA A 451 0.39 -22.57 -21.48
C ALA A 451 1.91 -22.74 -21.63
N ALA A 452 2.62 -21.62 -21.52
CA ALA A 452 4.08 -21.55 -21.48
C ALA A 452 4.47 -20.34 -20.60
N GLU A 453 5.67 -20.37 -19.98
CA GLU A 453 6.14 -19.17 -19.23
C GLU A 453 6.15 -17.96 -20.17
N PRO A 454 5.63 -16.81 -19.71
CA PRO A 454 5.63 -15.58 -20.49
C PRO A 454 7.07 -15.05 -20.65
N SER A 455 7.20 -13.90 -21.31
CA SER A 455 8.49 -13.23 -21.50
C SER A 455 9.31 -13.15 -20.21
N MET A 456 10.63 -13.35 -20.29
CA MET A 456 11.54 -13.21 -19.14
C MET A 456 11.50 -11.80 -18.54
N LEU A 457 11.13 -10.77 -19.30
CA LEU A 457 10.89 -9.43 -18.78
C LEU A 457 9.69 -9.39 -17.80
N MET A 458 8.82 -10.39 -17.82
CA MET A 458 7.72 -10.55 -16.85
C MET A 458 8.11 -11.53 -15.73
N VAL A 459 8.78 -12.63 -16.04
CA VAL A 459 9.13 -13.67 -15.07
C VAL A 459 10.20 -13.20 -14.08
N VAL A 460 11.27 -12.53 -14.57
CA VAL A 460 12.36 -12.08 -13.70
C VAL A 460 11.88 -11.13 -12.58
N PRO A 461 11.08 -10.07 -12.85
CA PRO A 461 10.51 -9.24 -11.80
C PRO A 461 9.65 -10.00 -10.78
N ILE A 462 8.90 -10.99 -11.22
CA ILE A 462 8.12 -11.86 -10.32
C ILE A 462 9.06 -12.63 -9.39
N LEU A 463 10.13 -13.20 -9.90
CA LEU A 463 11.11 -13.94 -9.10
C LEU A 463 11.85 -13.00 -8.12
N ILE A 464 12.21 -11.78 -8.54
CA ILE A 464 12.82 -10.76 -7.66
C ILE A 464 11.89 -10.46 -6.50
N THR A 465 10.60 -10.21 -6.76
CA THR A 465 9.64 -9.89 -5.69
C THR A 465 9.34 -11.10 -4.81
N ALA A 466 9.26 -12.31 -5.37
CA ALA A 466 9.11 -13.54 -4.61
C ALA A 466 10.32 -13.79 -3.69
N THR A 467 11.54 -13.60 -4.19
CA THR A 467 12.77 -13.65 -3.38
C THR A 467 12.73 -12.59 -2.29
N GLY A 468 12.23 -11.39 -2.59
CA GLY A 468 12.00 -10.34 -1.60
C GLY A 468 11.11 -10.77 -0.43
N CYS A 469 10.07 -11.59 -0.68
CA CYS A 469 9.23 -12.14 0.39
C CYS A 469 10.03 -12.99 1.40
N LEU A 470 11.05 -13.72 0.93
CA LEU A 470 11.92 -14.54 1.75
C LEU A 470 13.00 -13.67 2.44
N LEU A 471 13.67 -12.80 1.69
CA LEU A 471 14.74 -11.94 2.22
C LEU A 471 14.26 -11.06 3.37
N ILE A 472 13.07 -10.48 3.26
CA ILE A 472 12.50 -9.67 4.33
C ILE A 472 12.33 -10.45 5.65
N PHE A 473 12.10 -11.77 5.61
CA PHE A 473 12.06 -12.59 6.81
C PHE A 473 13.45 -12.69 7.47
N PHE A 474 14.47 -13.04 6.69
CA PHE A 474 15.84 -13.21 7.23
C PHE A 474 16.48 -11.89 7.65
N PHE A 475 16.11 -10.77 7.02
CA PHE A 475 16.60 -9.43 7.35
C PHE A 475 15.55 -8.57 8.06
N SER A 476 14.60 -9.19 8.74
CA SER A 476 13.50 -8.51 9.44
C SER A 476 13.98 -7.54 10.52
N ASN A 477 15.13 -7.80 11.17
CA ASN A 477 15.70 -6.90 12.17
C ASN A 477 16.05 -5.51 11.60
N THR A 478 16.49 -5.45 10.33
CA THR A 478 16.77 -4.16 9.67
C THR A 478 15.48 -3.34 9.50
N LEU A 479 14.36 -3.99 9.14
CA LEU A 479 13.07 -3.32 9.02
C LEU A 479 12.47 -2.98 10.39
N TYR A 480 12.72 -3.83 11.39
CA TYR A 480 12.24 -3.60 12.75
C TYR A 480 12.84 -2.32 13.36
N ARG A 481 14.08 -1.96 13.05
CA ARG A 481 14.68 -0.69 13.49
C ARG A 481 13.87 0.54 13.07
N PHE A 482 13.23 0.53 11.89
CA PHE A 482 12.33 1.61 11.48
C PHE A 482 11.07 1.66 12.35
N ALA A 483 10.53 0.49 12.69
CA ALA A 483 9.36 0.42 13.55
C ALA A 483 9.69 0.80 15.01
N GLU A 484 10.83 0.39 15.50
CA GLU A 484 11.36 0.77 16.82
C GLU A 484 11.54 2.29 16.91
N GLN A 485 12.22 2.90 15.92
CA GLN A 485 12.41 4.36 15.88
C GLN A 485 11.07 5.10 15.75
N PHE A 486 10.12 4.58 14.98
CA PHE A 486 8.79 5.14 14.87
C PHE A 486 8.05 5.13 16.22
N VAL A 487 8.07 4.00 16.92
CA VAL A 487 7.41 3.87 18.22
C VAL A 487 8.08 4.74 19.28
N THR A 488 9.42 4.79 19.30
CA THR A 488 10.19 5.61 20.28
C THR A 488 9.84 7.10 20.18
N VAL A 489 9.65 7.65 18.98
CA VAL A 489 9.25 9.06 18.80
C VAL A 489 7.89 9.35 19.46
N TYR A 490 6.96 8.39 19.44
CA TYR A 490 5.65 8.55 20.07
C TYR A 490 5.62 8.20 21.56
N ALA A 491 6.57 7.38 22.05
CA ALA A 491 6.69 7.06 23.48
C ALA A 491 7.50 8.10 24.28
N GLN A 492 8.38 8.87 23.62
CA GLN A 492 9.19 9.92 24.28
C GLN A 492 8.47 11.28 24.44
N SER A 493 7.24 11.38 23.98
CA SER A 493 6.43 12.60 24.10
C SER A 493 5.79 12.77 25.50
N ASN A 494 6.17 11.94 26.47
CA ASN A 494 5.75 11.96 27.88
C ASN A 494 6.77 12.62 28.78
#